data_79dfc5ec6803be395b247e49f0acdb4a
#
_entry.id   79dfc5ec6803be395b247e49f0acdb4a
#
_cell.length_a   1.000
_cell.length_b   1.000
_cell.length_c   1.000
_cell.angle_alpha   90.00
_cell.angle_beta   90.00
_cell.angle_gamma   90.00
#
_symmetry.space_group_name_H-M   'P 1'
#
loop_
_entity.id
_entity.type
_entity.pdbx_description
1 polymer ?
#
loop_
_entity_poly.entity_id
_entity_poly.type
_entity_poly.pdbx_seq_one_letter_code
_entity_poly.pdbx_strand_id
1 'polypeptide(L)'
;MQELLNHIKKAVLQISKELKFPDTSYLKSQNQTGDTQLKLDIKSDEIITEVLSKCKSVKALISEEKEEALNLNEEAKFVVAYDPLDGSSLVDVNFAVGSIFAIYEKSASAKNLKAAVYSIYGPRLELVICENEPKFYRLNSQNEFEFIKNLKLENKGRINATGGTQKNWSKEHKAFIESLFDEGYRLRYSGAMVSDLHQILCKGGGLFSYPSTSDAPNGKLRAFFEVFPFAFIFEKAGGKTSNGANYSLLELEFSKIHATTPCFFGSEYEISKLLKVLNG
;
A
#
# COMPACT_ATOMS: atom_id res chain seq x y z
N MET A 1 -11.18 13.12 -11.87
CA MET A 1 -11.06 12.28 -10.69
C MET A 1 -12.24 11.30 -10.57
N GLN A 2 -13.50 11.74 -10.45
CA GLN A 2 -14.64 10.84 -10.21
C GLN A 2 -14.78 9.71 -11.25
N GLU A 3 -14.58 10.00 -12.55
CA GLU A 3 -14.57 8.97 -13.61
C GLU A 3 -13.52 7.89 -13.33
N LEU A 4 -12.29 8.29 -12.99
CA LEU A 4 -11.18 7.37 -12.69
C LEU A 4 -11.49 6.52 -11.45
N LEU A 5 -12.01 7.11 -10.38
CA LEU A 5 -12.41 6.38 -9.18
C LEU A 5 -13.51 5.33 -9.47
N ASN A 6 -14.43 5.62 -10.38
CA ASN A 6 -15.44 4.65 -10.80
C ASN A 6 -14.84 3.48 -11.59
N HIS A 7 -13.83 3.74 -12.42
CA HIS A 7 -13.09 2.67 -13.11
C HIS A 7 -12.29 1.81 -12.12
N ILE A 8 -11.63 2.41 -11.12
CA ILE A 8 -10.94 1.67 -10.06
C ILE A 8 -11.92 0.76 -9.29
N LYS A 9 -13.08 1.29 -8.89
CA LYS A 9 -14.12 0.48 -8.24
C LYS A 9 -14.54 -0.72 -9.09
N LYS A 10 -14.67 -0.52 -10.41
CA LYS A 10 -15.01 -1.60 -11.35
C LYS A 10 -13.91 -2.66 -11.44
N ALA A 11 -12.64 -2.26 -11.52
CA ALA A 11 -11.51 -3.18 -11.53
C ALA A 11 -11.46 -4.00 -10.23
N VAL A 12 -11.57 -3.35 -9.07
CA VAL A 12 -11.62 -3.99 -7.74
C VAL A 12 -12.75 -5.03 -7.64
N LEU A 13 -13.93 -4.72 -8.16
CA LEU A 13 -15.05 -5.68 -8.20
C LEU A 13 -14.74 -6.89 -9.08
N GLN A 14 -14.04 -6.71 -10.19
CA GLN A 14 -13.65 -7.83 -11.06
C GLN A 14 -12.59 -8.71 -10.40
N ILE A 15 -11.52 -8.12 -9.84
CA ILE A 15 -10.49 -8.85 -9.10
C ILE A 15 -11.11 -9.64 -7.94
N SER A 16 -12.04 -9.05 -7.20
CA SER A 16 -12.70 -9.76 -6.08
C SER A 16 -13.48 -11.00 -6.50
N LYS A 17 -13.90 -11.09 -7.76
CA LYS A 17 -14.56 -12.29 -8.32
C LYS A 17 -13.55 -13.37 -8.67
N GLU A 18 -12.41 -12.98 -9.25
CA GLU A 18 -11.30 -13.92 -9.56
C GLU A 18 -10.76 -14.56 -8.26
N LEU A 19 -10.66 -13.78 -7.18
CA LEU A 19 -10.19 -14.26 -5.87
C LEU A 19 -11.10 -15.27 -5.18
N LYS A 20 -12.34 -15.46 -5.65
CA LYS A 20 -13.25 -16.48 -5.08
C LYS A 20 -12.85 -17.91 -5.50
N PHE A 21 -12.28 -18.06 -6.68
CA PHE A 21 -11.84 -19.34 -7.23
C PHE A 21 -10.47 -19.14 -7.92
N PRO A 22 -9.42 -18.80 -7.15
CA PRO A 22 -8.17 -18.36 -7.72
C PRO A 22 -7.38 -19.53 -8.31
N ASP A 23 -6.70 -19.29 -9.43
CA ASP A 23 -5.60 -20.14 -9.88
C ASP A 23 -4.33 -19.68 -9.14
N THR A 24 -4.01 -20.37 -8.04
CA THR A 24 -2.83 -20.09 -7.20
C THR A 24 -1.56 -20.74 -7.72
N SER A 25 -1.53 -21.22 -8.96
CA SER A 25 -0.32 -21.78 -9.53
C SER A 25 0.72 -20.70 -9.84
N TYR A 26 1.96 -21.01 -9.50
CA TYR A 26 3.10 -20.14 -9.80
C TYR A 26 3.50 -20.26 -11.28
N LEU A 27 3.90 -19.15 -11.86
CA LEU A 27 4.57 -19.12 -13.15
C LEU A 27 6.05 -19.45 -12.97
N LYS A 28 6.70 -19.91 -14.05
CA LYS A 28 8.17 -20.08 -14.09
C LYS A 28 8.90 -18.74 -14.23
N SER A 29 8.17 -17.63 -14.36
CA SER A 29 8.69 -16.27 -14.45
C SER A 29 8.83 -15.64 -13.06
N GLN A 30 9.81 -14.75 -12.93
CA GLN A 30 9.99 -13.87 -11.78
C GLN A 30 9.65 -12.44 -12.18
N ASN A 31 9.16 -11.64 -11.22
CA ASN A 31 9.01 -10.21 -11.42
C ASN A 31 10.40 -9.50 -11.36
N GLN A 32 10.41 -8.17 -11.53
CA GLN A 32 11.62 -7.34 -11.54
C GLN A 32 12.47 -7.44 -10.26
N THR A 33 11.88 -7.82 -9.13
CA THR A 33 12.57 -8.00 -7.85
C THR A 33 13.02 -9.44 -7.59
N GLY A 34 12.75 -10.35 -8.53
CA GLY A 34 13.09 -11.76 -8.42
C GLY A 34 12.08 -12.61 -7.65
N ASP A 35 10.92 -12.04 -7.29
CA ASP A 35 9.83 -12.81 -6.67
C ASP A 35 9.09 -13.62 -7.74
N THR A 36 8.70 -14.85 -7.38
CA THR A 36 7.96 -15.71 -8.30
C THR A 36 6.53 -15.21 -8.45
N GLN A 37 6.13 -14.89 -9.69
CA GLN A 37 4.80 -14.38 -9.99
C GLN A 37 3.74 -15.49 -9.90
N LEU A 38 2.63 -15.16 -9.26
CA LEU A 38 1.40 -15.95 -9.37
C LEU A 38 0.66 -15.59 -10.66
N LYS A 39 -0.05 -16.54 -11.24
CA LYS A 39 -0.96 -16.25 -12.36
C LYS A 39 -2.01 -15.21 -12.00
N LEU A 40 -2.35 -15.15 -10.74
CA LEU A 40 -3.33 -14.21 -10.22
C LEU A 40 -2.83 -12.75 -10.22
N ASP A 41 -1.53 -12.51 -10.02
CA ASP A 41 -0.92 -11.17 -10.14
C ASP A 41 -1.10 -10.66 -11.57
N ILE A 42 -0.73 -11.49 -12.56
CA ILE A 42 -0.90 -11.13 -13.97
C ILE A 42 -2.36 -10.93 -14.33
N LYS A 43 -3.26 -11.79 -13.84
CA LYS A 43 -4.69 -11.66 -14.11
C LYS A 43 -5.27 -10.37 -13.52
N SER A 44 -4.85 -10.01 -12.31
CA SER A 44 -5.25 -8.76 -11.66
C SER A 44 -4.71 -7.54 -12.41
N ASP A 45 -3.46 -7.59 -12.88
CA ASP A 45 -2.86 -6.53 -13.71
C ASP A 45 -3.60 -6.38 -15.06
N GLU A 46 -3.94 -7.49 -15.73
CA GLU A 46 -4.73 -7.47 -16.97
C GLU A 46 -6.09 -6.79 -16.77
N ILE A 47 -6.80 -7.13 -15.69
CA ILE A 47 -8.09 -6.53 -15.34
C ILE A 47 -7.96 -5.02 -15.13
N ILE A 48 -6.96 -4.60 -14.34
CA ILE A 48 -6.73 -3.17 -14.08
C ILE A 48 -6.38 -2.45 -15.38
N THR A 49 -5.46 -3.00 -16.16
CA THR A 49 -5.04 -2.43 -17.46
C THR A 49 -6.24 -2.29 -18.40
N GLU A 50 -7.07 -3.34 -18.56
CA GLU A 50 -8.23 -3.31 -19.45
C GLU A 50 -9.26 -2.25 -19.02
N VAL A 51 -9.56 -2.19 -17.71
CA VAL A 51 -10.57 -1.28 -17.19
C VAL A 51 -10.09 0.18 -17.23
N LEU A 52 -8.85 0.45 -16.79
CA LEU A 52 -8.34 1.82 -16.71
C LEU A 52 -7.95 2.39 -18.07
N SER A 53 -7.59 1.57 -19.06
CA SER A 53 -7.35 2.04 -20.45
C SER A 53 -8.59 2.65 -21.11
N LYS A 54 -9.78 2.36 -20.60
CA LYS A 54 -11.05 2.95 -21.08
C LYS A 54 -11.36 4.31 -20.43
N CYS A 55 -10.58 4.73 -19.43
CA CYS A 55 -10.78 5.99 -18.72
C CYS A 55 -10.06 7.13 -19.43
N LYS A 56 -10.83 8.09 -19.97
CA LYS A 56 -10.29 9.21 -20.77
C LYS A 56 -9.35 10.12 -20.00
N SER A 57 -9.42 10.13 -18.67
CA SER A 57 -8.58 10.98 -17.82
C SER A 57 -7.22 10.35 -17.45
N VAL A 58 -6.94 9.12 -17.90
CA VAL A 58 -5.68 8.42 -17.65
C VAL A 58 -4.68 8.65 -18.79
N LYS A 59 -3.54 9.26 -18.44
CA LYS A 59 -2.41 9.49 -19.31
C LYS A 59 -1.55 8.23 -19.49
N ALA A 60 -1.20 7.60 -18.40
CA ALA A 60 -0.36 6.41 -18.38
C ALA A 60 -0.67 5.53 -17.19
N LEU A 61 -0.40 4.24 -17.32
CA LEU A 61 -0.45 3.22 -16.30
C LEU A 61 0.95 2.72 -15.99
N ILE A 62 1.27 2.61 -14.71
CA ILE A 62 2.54 2.07 -14.21
C ILE A 62 2.20 0.92 -13.27
N SER A 63 2.47 -0.30 -13.70
CA SER A 63 2.22 -1.51 -12.92
C SER A 63 3.47 -1.96 -12.19
N GLU A 64 3.32 -2.47 -10.99
CA GLU A 64 4.40 -3.14 -10.26
C GLU A 64 4.93 -4.35 -11.02
N GLU A 65 4.06 -5.02 -11.78
CA GLU A 65 4.36 -6.24 -12.53
C GLU A 65 5.04 -5.99 -13.89
N LYS A 66 5.19 -4.72 -14.31
CA LYS A 66 5.74 -4.34 -15.62
C LYS A 66 6.93 -3.40 -15.52
N GLU A 67 7.92 -3.60 -16.39
CA GLU A 67 9.11 -2.72 -16.45
C GLU A 67 8.79 -1.31 -16.90
N GLU A 68 7.91 -1.17 -17.87
CA GLU A 68 7.63 0.07 -18.55
C GLU A 68 6.20 0.55 -18.31
N ALA A 69 6.05 1.87 -18.34
CA ALA A 69 4.74 2.50 -18.29
C ALA A 69 3.98 2.25 -19.59
N LEU A 70 2.70 1.94 -19.49
CA LEU A 70 1.78 1.91 -20.62
C LEU A 70 1.22 3.32 -20.87
N ASN A 71 1.68 3.98 -21.90
CA ASN A 71 1.16 5.28 -22.34
C ASN A 71 -0.18 5.10 -23.07
N LEU A 72 -1.21 5.86 -22.68
CA LEU A 72 -2.56 5.76 -23.21
C LEU A 72 -2.99 7.04 -23.94
N ASN A 73 -2.86 8.20 -23.29
CA ASN A 73 -3.33 9.48 -23.82
C ASN A 73 -2.48 10.63 -23.27
N GLU A 74 -1.63 11.21 -24.11
CA GLU A 74 -0.71 12.29 -23.73
C GLU A 74 -1.41 13.54 -23.17
N GLU A 75 -2.62 13.84 -23.65
CA GLU A 75 -3.41 15.01 -23.24
C GLU A 75 -4.15 14.77 -21.90
N ALA A 76 -4.20 13.53 -21.41
CA ALA A 76 -4.90 13.21 -20.18
C ALA A 76 -4.10 13.63 -18.94
N LYS A 77 -4.83 13.81 -17.85
CA LYS A 77 -4.33 14.48 -16.65
C LYS A 77 -3.53 13.55 -15.73
N PHE A 78 -3.95 12.28 -15.59
CA PHE A 78 -3.52 11.43 -14.50
C PHE A 78 -2.62 10.27 -14.95
N VAL A 79 -1.53 10.08 -14.23
CA VAL A 79 -0.73 8.86 -14.24
C VAL A 79 -1.17 8.02 -13.04
N VAL A 80 -1.48 6.74 -13.26
CA VAL A 80 -1.87 5.81 -12.21
C VAL A 80 -0.78 4.77 -12.04
N ALA A 81 -0.12 4.76 -10.88
CA ALA A 81 0.76 3.68 -10.47
C ALA A 81 -0.02 2.72 -9.55
N TYR A 82 0.17 1.42 -9.71
CA TYR A 82 -0.59 0.44 -8.92
C TYR A 82 0.18 -0.85 -8.67
N ASP A 83 -0.08 -1.42 -7.50
CA ASP A 83 0.17 -2.81 -7.17
C ASP A 83 -1.14 -3.58 -7.39
N PRO A 84 -1.19 -4.51 -8.35
CA PRO A 84 -2.42 -5.21 -8.67
C PRO A 84 -2.89 -6.13 -7.54
N LEU A 85 -1.97 -6.72 -6.77
CA LEU A 85 -2.34 -7.67 -5.71
C LEU A 85 -1.27 -7.77 -4.60
N ASP A 86 -1.23 -6.78 -3.71
CA ASP A 86 -0.37 -6.80 -2.51
C ASP A 86 -0.66 -8.02 -1.64
N GLY A 87 0.41 -8.74 -1.29
CA GLY A 87 0.32 -9.94 -0.48
C GLY A 87 -0.15 -11.17 -1.24
N SER A 88 0.02 -11.25 -2.55
CA SER A 88 -0.44 -12.35 -3.40
C SER A 88 0.00 -13.74 -2.91
N SER A 89 1.19 -13.87 -2.31
CA SER A 89 1.68 -15.10 -1.70
C SER A 89 0.83 -15.62 -0.52
N LEU A 90 -0.12 -14.81 -0.03
CA LEU A 90 -1.01 -15.20 1.06
C LEU A 90 -2.37 -15.74 0.57
N VAL A 91 -2.61 -15.72 -0.75
CA VAL A 91 -3.87 -16.22 -1.33
C VAL A 91 -4.01 -17.73 -1.13
N ASP A 92 -2.93 -18.47 -1.28
CA ASP A 92 -2.92 -19.94 -1.12
C ASP A 92 -3.20 -20.39 0.32
N VAL A 93 -2.95 -19.55 1.30
CA VAL A 93 -3.29 -19.77 2.72
C VAL A 93 -4.57 -19.04 3.15
N ASN A 94 -5.31 -18.46 2.19
CA ASN A 94 -6.60 -17.82 2.41
C ASN A 94 -6.57 -16.62 3.36
N PHE A 95 -5.50 -15.83 3.32
CA PHE A 95 -5.41 -14.57 4.04
C PHE A 95 -5.92 -13.41 3.18
N ALA A 96 -6.22 -12.29 3.85
CA ALA A 96 -6.64 -11.09 3.15
C ALA A 96 -5.47 -10.45 2.40
N VAL A 97 -5.72 -10.07 1.16
CA VAL A 97 -4.80 -9.39 0.23
C VAL A 97 -5.44 -8.12 -0.30
N GLY A 98 -4.77 -7.32 -1.09
CA GLY A 98 -5.35 -6.08 -1.59
C GLY A 98 -4.76 -5.57 -2.89
N SER A 99 -5.37 -4.52 -3.45
CA SER A 99 -4.80 -3.74 -4.55
C SER A 99 -4.57 -2.31 -4.10
N ILE A 100 -3.50 -1.69 -4.59
CA ILE A 100 -3.10 -0.33 -4.22
C ILE A 100 -3.03 0.53 -5.49
N PHE A 101 -3.56 1.76 -5.43
CA PHE A 101 -3.54 2.71 -6.54
C PHE A 101 -3.08 4.07 -6.06
N ALA A 102 -2.05 4.60 -6.70
CA ALA A 102 -1.55 5.96 -6.54
C ALA A 102 -1.91 6.80 -7.77
N ILE A 103 -2.61 7.91 -7.61
CA ILE A 103 -3.07 8.76 -8.70
C ILE A 103 -2.27 10.06 -8.68
N TYR A 104 -1.37 10.18 -9.64
CA TYR A 104 -0.49 11.33 -9.81
C TYR A 104 -1.01 12.27 -10.89
N GLU A 105 -0.82 13.58 -10.72
CA GLU A 105 -1.07 14.58 -11.74
C GLU A 105 0.20 14.79 -12.57
N LYS A 106 0.10 14.70 -13.90
CA LYS A 106 1.19 14.88 -14.89
C LYS A 106 2.24 13.77 -14.90
N SER A 107 2.90 13.49 -13.80
CA SER A 107 3.98 12.49 -13.69
C SER A 107 4.03 11.84 -12.32
N ALA A 108 4.53 10.61 -12.24
CA ALA A 108 4.70 9.89 -10.99
C ALA A 108 5.80 10.54 -10.14
N SER A 109 5.39 11.16 -9.03
CA SER A 109 6.26 11.77 -8.02
C SER A 109 5.43 12.02 -6.77
N ALA A 110 6.01 11.91 -5.59
CA ALA A 110 5.30 12.13 -4.34
C ALA A 110 4.59 13.50 -4.31
N LYS A 111 5.24 14.56 -4.83
CA LYS A 111 4.70 15.92 -4.92
C LYS A 111 3.45 16.05 -5.82
N ASN A 112 3.32 15.15 -6.78
CA ASN A 112 2.22 15.14 -7.75
C ASN A 112 1.07 14.20 -7.34
N LEU A 113 1.17 13.52 -6.21
CA LEU A 113 0.13 12.62 -5.72
C LEU A 113 -1.12 13.40 -5.33
N LYS A 114 -2.25 13.06 -5.95
CA LYS A 114 -3.54 13.76 -5.77
C LYS A 114 -4.58 12.91 -5.06
N ALA A 115 -4.48 11.61 -5.23
CA ALA A 115 -5.33 10.66 -4.53
C ALA A 115 -4.62 9.31 -4.38
N ALA A 116 -5.00 8.58 -3.37
CA ALA A 116 -4.60 7.20 -3.17
C ALA A 116 -5.83 6.35 -2.87
N VAL A 117 -5.84 5.14 -3.39
CA VAL A 117 -6.91 4.18 -3.19
C VAL A 117 -6.30 2.83 -2.86
N TYR A 118 -6.88 2.11 -1.92
CA TYR A 118 -6.61 0.69 -1.78
C TYR A 118 -7.89 -0.09 -1.54
N SER A 119 -7.90 -1.33 -1.98
CA SER A 119 -8.92 -2.31 -1.64
C SER A 119 -8.35 -3.38 -0.74
N ILE A 120 -9.20 -4.00 0.07
CA ILE A 120 -8.88 -5.20 0.82
C ILE A 120 -9.88 -6.30 0.50
N TYR A 121 -9.35 -7.42 0.06
CA TYR A 121 -10.07 -8.65 -0.28
C TYR A 121 -9.93 -9.62 0.90
N GLY A 122 -10.91 -9.61 1.77
CA GLY A 122 -10.97 -10.44 2.97
C GLY A 122 -12.37 -11.05 3.13
N PRO A 123 -12.83 -11.28 4.36
CA PRO A 123 -14.20 -11.73 4.62
C PRO A 123 -15.26 -10.79 4.03
N ARG A 124 -14.90 -9.55 3.77
CA ARG A 124 -15.67 -8.52 3.05
C ARG A 124 -14.77 -7.82 2.06
N LEU A 125 -15.34 -7.35 0.96
CA LEU A 125 -14.66 -6.42 0.09
C LEU A 125 -14.82 -5.01 0.65
N GLU A 126 -13.71 -4.37 0.98
CA GLU A 126 -13.64 -3.02 1.51
C GLU A 126 -12.71 -2.15 0.65
N LEU A 127 -12.96 -0.85 0.64
CA LEU A 127 -12.24 0.11 -0.19
C LEU A 127 -11.98 1.39 0.61
N VAL A 128 -10.78 1.93 0.51
CA VAL A 128 -10.45 3.25 1.04
C VAL A 128 -10.06 4.17 -0.10
N ILE A 129 -10.68 5.34 -0.16
CA ILE A 129 -10.39 6.40 -1.14
C ILE A 129 -9.94 7.63 -0.36
N CYS A 130 -8.77 8.16 -0.68
CA CYS A 130 -8.23 9.37 -0.08
C CYS A 130 -7.88 10.40 -1.16
N GLU A 131 -8.59 11.53 -1.15
CA GLU A 131 -8.23 12.76 -1.86
C GLU A 131 -7.75 13.81 -0.83
N ASN A 132 -8.63 14.22 0.08
CA ASN A 132 -8.34 15.15 1.16
C ASN A 132 -8.34 14.47 2.53
N GLU A 133 -9.21 13.47 2.70
CA GLU A 133 -9.33 12.64 3.90
C GLU A 133 -9.64 11.20 3.49
N PRO A 134 -9.17 10.19 4.23
CA PRO A 134 -9.41 8.79 3.89
C PRO A 134 -10.85 8.40 4.20
N LYS A 135 -11.62 8.08 3.15
CA LYS A 135 -13.00 7.61 3.23
C LYS A 135 -13.05 6.10 3.08
N PHE A 136 -13.63 5.44 4.07
CA PHE A 136 -13.78 4.00 4.11
C PHE A 136 -15.14 3.58 3.60
N TYR A 137 -15.14 2.64 2.65
CA TYR A 137 -16.32 2.08 2.02
C TYR A 137 -16.33 0.56 2.15
N ARG A 138 -17.52 -0.02 2.13
CA ARG A 138 -17.75 -1.46 2.13
C ARG A 138 -18.73 -1.84 1.01
N LEU A 139 -18.47 -2.97 0.36
CA LEU A 139 -19.38 -3.52 -0.62
C LEU A 139 -20.64 -4.04 0.10
N ASN A 140 -21.82 -3.59 -0.35
CA ASN A 140 -23.12 -4.06 0.14
C ASN A 140 -23.67 -5.21 -0.72
N SER A 141 -24.85 -5.74 -0.36
CA SER A 141 -25.50 -6.84 -1.05
C SER A 141 -25.99 -6.49 -2.47
N GLN A 142 -26.10 -5.21 -2.80
CA GLN A 142 -26.45 -4.70 -4.13
C GLN A 142 -25.22 -4.52 -5.04
N ASN A 143 -24.02 -4.92 -4.58
CA ASN A 143 -22.72 -4.68 -5.24
C ASN A 143 -22.37 -3.19 -5.38
N GLU A 144 -22.75 -2.38 -4.41
CA GLU A 144 -22.41 -0.96 -4.34
C GLU A 144 -21.47 -0.69 -3.16
N PHE A 145 -20.52 0.21 -3.33
CA PHE A 145 -19.63 0.66 -2.26
C PHE A 145 -20.35 1.71 -1.41
N GLU A 146 -20.77 1.30 -0.24
CA GLU A 146 -21.42 2.15 0.76
C GLU A 146 -20.37 2.82 1.65
N PHE A 147 -20.51 4.15 1.86
CA PHE A 147 -19.66 4.89 2.78
C PHE A 147 -19.93 4.48 4.23
N ILE A 148 -18.86 4.16 4.96
CA ILE A 148 -18.96 3.73 6.37
C ILE A 148 -18.52 4.85 7.30
N LYS A 149 -17.31 5.40 7.10
CA LYS A 149 -16.73 6.46 7.95
C LYS A 149 -15.48 7.07 7.32
N ASN A 150 -15.05 8.21 7.83
CA ASN A 150 -13.71 8.70 7.62
C ASN A 150 -12.75 7.96 8.57
N LEU A 151 -11.55 7.63 8.08
CA LEU A 151 -10.50 7.04 8.91
C LEU A 151 -9.65 8.17 9.52
N LYS A 152 -9.43 8.08 10.82
CA LYS A 152 -8.61 9.05 11.56
C LYS A 152 -7.74 8.34 12.56
N LEU A 153 -6.49 8.73 12.66
CA LEU A 153 -5.54 8.21 13.63
C LEU A 153 -5.53 9.07 14.89
N GLU A 154 -5.46 8.40 16.02
CA GLU A 154 -5.21 9.01 17.32
C GLU A 154 -3.70 9.27 17.48
N ASN A 155 -3.33 10.07 18.45
CA ASN A 155 -1.92 10.40 18.74
C ASN A 155 -1.07 9.17 19.08
N LYS A 156 -1.65 8.14 19.69
CA LYS A 156 -1.00 6.89 20.10
C LYS A 156 -1.90 5.70 19.83
N GLY A 157 -1.33 4.64 19.24
CA GLY A 157 -2.04 3.39 19.00
C GLY A 157 -1.69 2.28 19.99
N ARG A 158 -2.05 1.03 19.60
CA ARG A 158 -1.81 -0.18 20.42
C ARG A 158 -1.44 -1.40 19.58
N ILE A 159 -1.22 -1.20 18.29
CA ILE A 159 -0.90 -2.25 17.33
C ILE A 159 0.50 -2.02 16.80
N ASN A 160 1.27 -3.09 16.71
CA ASN A 160 2.55 -3.12 16.03
C ASN A 160 2.52 -4.19 14.94
N ALA A 161 2.69 -3.77 13.69
CA ALA A 161 2.83 -4.62 12.51
C ALA A 161 4.23 -4.38 11.93
N THR A 162 5.19 -5.19 12.33
CA THR A 162 6.58 -5.02 11.91
C THR A 162 7.02 -6.18 11.03
N GLY A 163 7.50 -5.85 9.84
CA GLY A 163 7.93 -6.78 8.80
C GLY A 163 9.44 -6.95 8.70
N GLY A 164 9.83 -7.76 7.72
CA GLY A 164 11.22 -8.15 7.50
C GLY A 164 11.71 -9.27 8.44
N THR A 165 12.80 -9.92 8.03
CA THR A 165 13.40 -11.02 8.80
C THR A 165 14.11 -10.46 10.04
N GLN A 166 13.62 -10.77 11.23
CA GLN A 166 14.11 -10.20 12.51
C GLN A 166 15.61 -10.41 12.75
N LYS A 167 16.17 -11.49 12.24
CA LYS A 167 17.62 -11.77 12.33
C LYS A 167 18.44 -10.68 11.63
N ASN A 168 17.89 -10.03 10.61
CA ASN A 168 18.55 -9.03 9.77
C ASN A 168 18.26 -7.58 10.21
N TRP A 169 17.42 -7.37 11.23
CA TRP A 169 17.16 -6.04 11.78
C TRP A 169 18.38 -5.46 12.49
N SER A 170 18.50 -4.13 12.50
CA SER A 170 19.46 -3.43 13.35
C SER A 170 19.13 -3.63 14.84
N LYS A 171 20.13 -3.42 15.69
CA LYS A 171 19.95 -3.50 17.17
C LYS A 171 18.99 -2.42 17.67
N GLU A 172 19.08 -1.24 17.09
CA GLU A 172 18.24 -0.08 17.43
C GLU A 172 16.77 -0.36 17.08
N HIS A 173 16.51 -0.92 15.88
CA HIS A 173 15.16 -1.29 15.49
C HIS A 173 14.59 -2.39 16.41
N LYS A 174 15.39 -3.41 16.75
CA LYS A 174 14.95 -4.44 17.73
C LYS A 174 14.57 -3.82 19.06
N ALA A 175 15.44 -3.02 19.63
CA ALA A 175 15.19 -2.37 20.93
C ALA A 175 13.95 -1.47 20.88
N PHE A 176 13.74 -0.76 19.78
CA PHE A 176 12.54 0.04 19.58
C PHE A 176 11.28 -0.82 19.58
N ILE A 177 11.24 -1.92 18.82
CA ILE A 177 10.08 -2.82 18.76
C ILE A 177 9.80 -3.49 20.11
N GLU A 178 10.83 -3.95 20.83
CA GLU A 178 10.71 -4.48 22.18
C GLU A 178 10.10 -3.46 23.13
N SER A 179 10.55 -2.21 23.07
CA SER A 179 10.00 -1.13 23.89
C SER A 179 8.52 -0.82 23.65
N LEU A 180 7.99 -1.11 22.46
CA LEU A 180 6.54 -1.02 22.20
C LEU A 180 5.78 -2.19 22.84
N PHE A 181 6.34 -3.39 22.81
CA PHE A 181 5.73 -4.55 23.48
C PHE A 181 5.71 -4.38 25.00
N ASP A 182 6.77 -3.81 25.60
CA ASP A 182 6.79 -3.45 27.02
C ASP A 182 5.70 -2.44 27.40
N GLU A 183 5.32 -1.57 26.44
CA GLU A 183 4.17 -0.67 26.58
C GLU A 183 2.81 -1.34 26.32
N GLY A 184 2.77 -2.65 26.05
CA GLY A 184 1.55 -3.41 25.84
C GLY A 184 0.99 -3.39 24.41
N TYR A 185 1.81 -3.04 23.40
CA TYR A 185 1.42 -3.16 22.00
C TYR A 185 1.21 -4.62 21.59
N ARG A 186 0.22 -4.86 20.75
CA ARG A 186 -0.09 -6.18 20.22
C ARG A 186 0.55 -6.38 18.87
N LEU A 187 1.27 -7.49 18.68
CA LEU A 187 1.73 -7.91 17.36
C LEU A 187 0.54 -8.26 16.47
N ARG A 188 0.48 -7.63 15.30
CA ARG A 188 -0.53 -7.82 14.28
C ARG A 188 0.13 -7.68 12.91
N TYR A 189 0.80 -8.71 12.45
CA TYR A 189 1.49 -8.75 11.16
C TYR A 189 1.00 -9.95 10.35
N SER A 190 0.42 -9.69 9.19
CA SER A 190 -0.12 -10.69 8.27
C SER A 190 0.86 -11.07 7.17
N GLY A 191 1.72 -10.14 6.76
CA GLY A 191 2.61 -10.28 5.63
C GLY A 191 2.14 -9.55 4.36
N ALA A 192 0.88 -9.07 4.32
CA ALA A 192 0.38 -8.16 3.29
C ALA A 192 0.32 -6.73 3.85
N MET A 193 0.98 -5.80 3.16
CA MET A 193 1.04 -4.39 3.61
C MET A 193 -0.35 -3.77 3.72
N VAL A 194 -1.22 -4.00 2.73
CA VAL A 194 -2.61 -3.51 2.73
C VAL A 194 -3.35 -3.94 3.98
N SER A 195 -3.29 -5.22 4.34
CA SER A 195 -4.04 -5.79 5.47
C SER A 195 -3.57 -5.21 6.80
N ASP A 196 -2.26 -5.06 6.97
CA ASP A 196 -1.66 -4.57 8.20
C ASP A 196 -1.91 -3.07 8.40
N LEU A 197 -1.75 -2.26 7.34
CA LEU A 197 -2.05 -0.83 7.39
C LEU A 197 -3.54 -0.54 7.52
N HIS A 198 -4.40 -1.31 6.85
CA HIS A 198 -5.86 -1.21 7.00
C HIS A 198 -6.30 -1.44 8.46
N GLN A 199 -5.73 -2.45 9.11
CA GLN A 199 -6.03 -2.74 10.51
C GLN A 199 -5.65 -1.57 11.42
N ILE A 200 -4.47 -0.96 11.24
CA ILE A 200 -4.01 0.19 12.01
C ILE A 200 -4.94 1.39 11.82
N LEU A 201 -5.28 1.71 10.56
CA LEU A 201 -6.22 2.79 10.22
C LEU A 201 -7.60 2.56 10.83
N CYS A 202 -8.15 1.35 10.72
CA CYS A 202 -9.48 1.02 11.24
C CYS A 202 -9.57 1.03 12.77
N LYS A 203 -8.45 0.70 13.45
CA LYS A 203 -8.33 0.68 14.93
C LYS A 203 -7.87 2.01 15.52
N GLY A 204 -7.61 3.01 14.67
CA GLY A 204 -7.31 4.37 15.09
C GLY A 204 -5.86 4.62 15.51
N GLY A 205 -4.93 3.70 15.19
CA GLY A 205 -3.51 3.96 15.44
C GLY A 205 -2.66 2.73 15.72
N GLY A 206 -1.36 2.94 15.67
CA GLY A 206 -0.32 1.94 15.84
C GLY A 206 0.88 2.24 14.97
N LEU A 207 1.72 1.24 14.80
CA LEU A 207 2.91 1.27 13.94
C LEU A 207 2.86 0.15 12.92
N PHE A 208 3.10 0.47 11.65
CA PHE A 208 3.64 -0.45 10.67
C PHE A 208 5.09 -0.08 10.40
N SER A 209 5.98 -1.05 10.34
CA SER A 209 7.37 -0.83 9.99
C SER A 209 7.91 -1.90 9.05
N TYR A 210 8.62 -1.46 8.03
CA TYR A 210 9.44 -2.29 7.17
C TYR A 210 10.82 -1.64 7.05
N PRO A 211 11.76 -1.94 7.99
CA PRO A 211 13.02 -1.23 8.11
C PRO A 211 14.01 -1.64 7.03
N SER A 212 15.09 -0.88 6.91
CA SER A 212 16.33 -1.40 6.31
C SER A 212 16.78 -2.63 7.07
N THR A 213 17.23 -3.64 6.33
CA THR A 213 17.78 -4.87 6.88
C THR A 213 19.12 -5.16 6.24
N SER A 214 19.93 -6.06 6.84
CA SER A 214 21.24 -6.40 6.29
C SER A 214 21.20 -7.03 4.89
N ASP A 215 20.08 -7.64 4.52
CA ASP A 215 19.80 -8.23 3.20
C ASP A 215 19.02 -7.30 2.26
N ALA A 216 18.41 -6.24 2.78
CA ALA A 216 17.70 -5.21 2.01
C ALA A 216 18.00 -3.80 2.55
N PRO A 217 19.23 -3.27 2.36
CA PRO A 217 19.66 -2.01 2.96
C PRO A 217 18.87 -0.79 2.45
N ASN A 218 18.32 -0.88 1.26
CA ASN A 218 17.48 0.17 0.66
C ASN A 218 15.97 -0.04 0.92
N GLY A 219 15.60 -0.95 1.84
CA GLY A 219 14.24 -1.38 2.03
C GLY A 219 13.75 -2.36 0.95
N LYS A 220 12.55 -2.90 1.13
CA LYS A 220 11.95 -3.88 0.20
C LYS A 220 10.72 -3.32 -0.52
N LEU A 221 9.92 -2.51 0.18
CA LEU A 221 8.66 -2.00 -0.35
C LEU A 221 8.89 -0.88 -1.37
N ARG A 222 8.07 -0.86 -2.43
CA ARG A 222 8.28 0.00 -3.61
C ARG A 222 7.63 1.36 -3.43
N ALA A 223 8.40 2.42 -3.71
CA ALA A 223 8.00 3.79 -3.43
C ALA A 223 6.67 4.19 -4.09
N PHE A 224 6.54 3.96 -5.41
CA PHE A 224 5.43 4.50 -6.19
C PHE A 224 4.14 3.69 -6.08
N PHE A 225 4.24 2.38 -5.81
CA PHE A 225 3.12 1.44 -5.82
C PHE A 225 2.51 1.23 -4.44
N GLU A 226 3.35 1.21 -3.41
CA GLU A 226 3.00 0.82 -2.05
C GLU A 226 3.21 1.96 -1.05
N VAL A 227 4.44 2.52 -1.01
CA VAL A 227 4.85 3.44 0.06
C VAL A 227 4.19 4.80 -0.04
N PHE A 228 4.24 5.47 -1.20
CA PHE A 228 3.66 6.81 -1.37
C PHE A 228 2.14 6.83 -1.22
N PRO A 229 1.36 5.91 -1.82
CA PRO A 229 -0.09 5.92 -1.63
C PRO A 229 -0.47 5.73 -0.16
N PHE A 230 0.18 4.83 0.58
CA PHE A 230 -0.10 4.67 1.99
C PHE A 230 0.43 5.84 2.84
N ALA A 231 1.57 6.45 2.49
CA ALA A 231 2.05 7.65 3.16
C ALA A 231 1.02 8.79 3.04
N PHE A 232 0.48 9.00 1.85
CA PHE A 232 -0.56 9.98 1.61
C PHE A 232 -1.81 9.72 2.46
N ILE A 233 -2.27 8.47 2.53
CA ILE A 233 -3.43 8.08 3.33
C ILE A 233 -3.17 8.30 4.82
N PHE A 234 -2.01 7.87 5.34
CA PHE A 234 -1.67 7.98 6.76
C PHE A 234 -1.54 9.43 7.21
N GLU A 235 -0.86 10.27 6.44
CA GLU A 235 -0.71 11.69 6.77
C GLU A 235 -2.05 12.44 6.70
N LYS A 236 -2.91 12.13 5.73
CA LYS A 236 -4.28 12.65 5.66
C LYS A 236 -5.20 12.11 6.78
N ALA A 237 -4.89 10.94 7.33
CA ALA A 237 -5.58 10.41 8.52
C ALA A 237 -5.10 11.07 9.84
N GLY A 238 -4.09 11.94 9.80
CA GLY A 238 -3.49 12.57 10.99
C GLY A 238 -2.34 11.78 11.60
N GLY A 239 -1.83 10.76 10.90
CA GLY A 239 -0.61 10.04 11.26
C GLY A 239 0.66 10.69 10.76
N LYS A 240 1.77 9.99 10.93
CA LYS A 240 3.10 10.37 10.46
C LYS A 240 3.73 9.23 9.70
N THR A 241 4.70 9.58 8.84
CA THR A 241 5.48 8.61 8.07
C THR A 241 6.96 8.95 8.12
N SER A 242 7.83 7.96 7.93
CA SER A 242 9.26 8.16 7.88
C SER A 242 9.95 7.02 7.13
N ASN A 243 11.11 7.29 6.55
CA ASN A 243 12.04 6.27 6.04
C ASN A 243 13.08 5.82 7.10
N GLY A 244 12.94 6.29 8.35
CA GLY A 244 13.91 6.09 9.43
C GLY A 244 14.84 7.28 9.64
N ALA A 245 14.89 8.24 8.70
CA ALA A 245 15.49 9.56 8.88
C ALA A 245 14.41 10.60 9.26
N ASN A 246 14.79 11.86 9.41
CA ASN A 246 13.88 12.93 9.86
C ASN A 246 12.94 13.47 8.76
N TYR A 247 12.63 12.67 7.75
CA TYR A 247 11.83 13.08 6.59
C TYR A 247 10.55 12.28 6.51
N SER A 248 9.46 12.95 6.09
CA SER A 248 8.25 12.27 5.64
C SER A 248 8.56 11.44 4.39
N LEU A 249 7.88 10.29 4.24
CA LEU A 249 7.99 9.49 3.02
C LEU A 249 7.60 10.26 1.76
N LEU A 250 6.70 11.24 1.87
CA LEU A 250 6.27 12.09 0.74
C LEU A 250 7.28 13.17 0.34
N GLU A 251 8.37 13.34 1.10
CA GLU A 251 9.48 14.22 0.74
C GLU A 251 10.56 13.53 -0.08
N LEU A 252 10.50 12.19 -0.20
CA LEU A 252 11.46 11.39 -0.94
C LEU A 252 11.29 11.57 -2.46
N GLU A 253 12.40 11.57 -3.17
CA GLU A 253 12.44 11.66 -4.62
C GLU A 253 13.20 10.44 -5.19
N PHE A 254 12.61 9.79 -6.18
CA PHE A 254 13.21 8.66 -6.88
C PHE A 254 13.13 8.85 -8.39
N SER A 255 14.20 8.45 -9.09
CA SER A 255 14.28 8.47 -10.55
C SER A 255 13.86 7.15 -11.21
N LYS A 256 13.86 6.05 -10.44
CA LYS A 256 13.50 4.72 -10.95
C LYS A 256 12.10 4.34 -10.47
N ILE A 257 11.27 3.85 -11.37
CA ILE A 257 9.88 3.44 -11.08
C ILE A 257 9.83 2.36 -9.99
N HIS A 258 10.75 1.39 -10.03
CA HIS A 258 10.82 0.29 -9.06
C HIS A 258 11.77 0.57 -7.88
N ALA A 259 11.99 1.85 -7.54
CA ALA A 259 12.78 2.21 -6.37
C ALA A 259 12.09 1.72 -5.08
N THR A 260 12.89 1.19 -4.16
CA THR A 260 12.45 0.74 -2.83
C THR A 260 12.92 1.70 -1.75
N THR A 261 12.27 1.67 -0.60
CA THR A 261 12.66 2.46 0.58
C THR A 261 12.27 1.75 1.86
N PRO A 262 13.04 1.89 2.94
CA PRO A 262 12.55 1.59 4.27
C PRO A 262 11.32 2.46 4.56
N CYS A 263 10.35 1.95 5.29
CA CYS A 263 9.16 2.73 5.56
C CYS A 263 8.55 2.43 6.93
N PHE A 264 8.05 3.48 7.54
CA PHE A 264 7.38 3.48 8.82
C PHE A 264 6.13 4.34 8.72
N PHE A 265 5.00 3.78 9.13
CA PHE A 265 3.70 4.43 9.13
C PHE A 265 3.08 4.30 10.51
N GLY A 266 2.62 5.37 11.10
CA GLY A 266 2.04 5.26 12.43
C GLY A 266 1.35 6.50 12.91
N SER A 267 0.90 6.43 14.14
CA SER A 267 0.46 7.61 14.86
C SER A 267 1.68 8.46 15.22
N GLU A 268 1.46 9.69 15.63
CA GLU A 268 2.56 10.63 15.93
C GLU A 268 3.49 10.13 17.02
N TYR A 269 2.93 9.49 18.06
CA TYR A 269 3.71 8.95 19.17
C TYR A 269 4.74 7.92 18.71
N GLU A 270 4.32 6.93 17.93
CA GLU A 270 5.17 5.82 17.49
C GLU A 270 6.28 6.31 16.57
N ILE A 271 5.96 7.19 15.62
CA ILE A 271 6.97 7.73 14.70
C ILE A 271 7.94 8.67 15.43
N SER A 272 7.46 9.52 16.34
CA SER A 272 8.34 10.38 17.15
C SER A 272 9.27 9.57 18.07
N LYS A 273 8.77 8.48 18.65
CA LYS A 273 9.57 7.56 19.47
C LYS A 273 10.62 6.82 18.63
N LEU A 274 10.24 6.33 17.42
CA LEU A 274 11.14 5.71 16.47
C LEU A 274 12.32 6.63 16.13
N LEU A 275 12.01 7.86 15.71
CA LEU A 275 13.03 8.84 15.28
C LEU A 275 14.01 9.19 16.41
N LYS A 276 13.56 9.25 17.66
CA LYS A 276 14.45 9.44 18.83
C LYS A 276 15.41 8.26 19.02
N VAL A 277 14.97 7.04 18.74
CA VAL A 277 15.85 5.85 18.90
C VAL A 277 16.82 5.70 17.74
N LEU A 278 16.40 6.03 16.50
CA LEU A 278 17.24 5.85 15.31
C LEU A 278 18.21 7.00 15.08
N ASN A 279 17.94 8.22 15.59
CA ASN A 279 18.74 9.42 15.32
C ASN A 279 19.33 10.04 16.60
N GLY A 280 19.17 9.44 17.76
CA GLY A 280 19.79 9.79 19.05
C GLY A 280 21.03 9.00 19.28
#